data_8a992e94f06230c043cfa9ce18a1fa18
#
_entry.id   8a992e94f06230c043cfa9ce18a1fa18
#
_cell.length_a   1.000
_cell.length_b   1.000
_cell.length_c   1.000
_cell.angle_alpha   90.00
_cell.angle_beta   90.00
_cell.angle_gamma   90.00
#
_symmetry.space_group_name_H-M   'P 1'
#
loop_
_entity.id
_entity.type
_entity.pdbx_description
1 polymer ?
#
loop_
_entity_poly.entity_id
_entity_poly.type
_entity_poly.pdbx_seq_one_letter_code
_entity_poly.pdbx_strand_id
1 'polypeptide(L)'
;MKILYLSAYFQPEVTSSSYLSDNRNQAFAYRGYEMVVYTPMPTRGISEELRSEYKSRKTEIMYDGKMVVHRFNLMREGRNPITRALRYAISCIKQLYFGIFGKDARKCDMMFISSTPPIQGAMAAIVKKVRGIPMIYNLQDIFPDSLVGTGMTKKGSVLWKIGRVIENFTYRNADKIIVISEDFKQNIIEKGVPEDKIEVIYNWVDENAVVPIPKEKNDLFDELNISRDKFNVVYAGNFGHAQNIDIILKAAEKLKNNTEICFELFGTGGLKDHFINKAKELSLENIHFHPLQPYNRVSNVYSLADVGIVSCKKGIGKGAMPSKTWSILSAGTTVVANYDKGTDIENILTTNDIGLFSDANDIDAFVNAILKLYNDRELCKDMGVRGREFIINNLTKDIGTSKIINIVEQIKANIIR
;
A
#
# COMPACT_ATOMS: atom_id res chain seq x y z
N MET A 1 -24.66 -14.90 0.63
CA MET A 1 -23.64 -15.05 -0.44
C MET A 1 -22.32 -15.40 0.20
N LYS A 2 -21.59 -16.32 -0.37
CA LYS A 2 -20.32 -16.83 0.13
C LYS A 2 -19.18 -16.48 -0.83
N ILE A 3 -18.13 -15.84 -0.32
CA ILE A 3 -17.01 -15.30 -1.08
C ILE A 3 -15.78 -16.17 -0.88
N LEU A 4 -15.15 -16.58 -1.98
CA LEU A 4 -13.89 -17.33 -1.97
C LEU A 4 -12.71 -16.37 -2.05
N TYR A 5 -11.76 -16.51 -1.12
CA TYR A 5 -10.44 -15.88 -1.15
C TYR A 5 -9.36 -16.95 -1.39
N LEU A 6 -8.53 -16.67 -2.38
CA LEU A 6 -7.29 -17.42 -2.60
C LEU A 6 -6.16 -16.44 -2.31
N SER A 7 -5.53 -16.50 -1.15
CA SER A 7 -4.57 -15.49 -0.69
C SER A 7 -3.19 -16.08 -0.47
N ALA A 8 -2.14 -15.40 -0.93
CA ALA A 8 -0.76 -15.82 -0.70
C ALA A 8 -0.27 -15.51 0.71
N TYR A 9 -0.89 -14.53 1.37
CA TYR A 9 -0.60 -14.09 2.74
C TYR A 9 -1.91 -13.83 3.46
N PHE A 10 -1.99 -14.21 4.71
CA PHE A 10 -3.16 -14.00 5.55
C PHE A 10 -2.73 -13.89 7.02
N GLN A 11 -3.57 -13.29 7.87
CA GLN A 11 -3.29 -13.22 9.31
C GLN A 11 -2.75 -14.56 9.83
N PRO A 12 -1.77 -14.59 10.72
CA PRO A 12 -1.18 -13.48 11.47
C PRO A 12 -0.02 -12.78 10.73
N GLU A 13 0.23 -13.09 9.46
CA GLU A 13 1.29 -12.44 8.67
C GLU A 13 0.96 -10.95 8.48
N VAL A 14 1.91 -10.06 8.82
CA VAL A 14 1.76 -8.62 8.70
C VAL A 14 2.48 -8.13 7.44
N THR A 15 1.74 -7.51 6.56
CA THR A 15 2.25 -6.78 5.39
C THR A 15 1.83 -5.32 5.47
N SER A 16 2.41 -4.45 4.67
CA SER A 16 2.07 -3.02 4.65
C SER A 16 0.59 -2.72 4.35
N SER A 17 -0.13 -3.67 3.76
CA SER A 17 -1.55 -3.54 3.38
C SER A 17 -2.47 -4.53 4.10
N SER A 18 -2.00 -5.22 5.15
CA SER A 18 -2.82 -6.20 5.89
C SER A 18 -4.09 -5.57 6.47
N TYR A 19 -3.99 -4.34 7.00
CA TYR A 19 -5.13 -3.62 7.58
C TYR A 19 -6.29 -3.42 6.57
N LEU A 20 -5.99 -3.21 5.27
CA LEU A 20 -7.01 -3.10 4.22
C LEU A 20 -7.83 -4.39 4.09
N SER A 21 -7.14 -5.54 4.12
CA SER A 21 -7.79 -6.84 4.06
C SER A 21 -8.61 -7.12 5.32
N ASP A 22 -8.10 -6.74 6.48
CA ASP A 22 -8.77 -6.95 7.76
C ASP A 22 -10.02 -6.09 7.87
N ASN A 23 -9.95 -4.81 7.54
CA ASN A 23 -11.11 -3.90 7.50
C ASN A 23 -12.18 -4.42 6.52
N ARG A 24 -11.79 -4.83 5.31
CA ARG A 24 -12.70 -5.40 4.33
C ARG A 24 -13.37 -6.68 4.85
N ASN A 25 -12.60 -7.60 5.42
CA ASN A 25 -13.12 -8.86 5.94
C ASN A 25 -14.11 -8.62 7.09
N GLN A 26 -13.80 -7.69 7.99
CA GLN A 26 -14.69 -7.27 9.06
C GLN A 26 -15.99 -6.66 8.50
N ALA A 27 -15.91 -5.78 7.50
CA ALA A 27 -17.07 -5.17 6.87
C ALA A 27 -17.95 -6.21 6.16
N PHE A 28 -17.37 -7.19 5.49
CA PHE A 28 -18.11 -8.31 4.90
C PHE A 28 -18.83 -9.15 5.94
N ALA A 29 -18.14 -9.52 7.03
CA ALA A 29 -18.75 -10.27 8.12
C ALA A 29 -19.93 -9.52 8.75
N TYR A 30 -19.75 -8.20 9.01
CA TYR A 30 -20.79 -7.33 9.55
C TYR A 30 -22.02 -7.25 8.65
N ARG A 31 -21.83 -7.24 7.32
CA ARG A 31 -22.92 -7.27 6.32
C ARG A 31 -23.50 -8.67 6.09
N GLY A 32 -23.06 -9.68 6.86
CA GLY A 32 -23.59 -11.04 6.81
C GLY A 32 -23.07 -11.91 5.66
N TYR A 33 -22.03 -11.48 4.95
CA TYR A 33 -21.36 -12.34 3.97
C TYR A 33 -20.58 -13.46 4.66
N GLU A 34 -20.62 -14.63 4.09
CA GLU A 34 -19.74 -15.73 4.48
C GLU A 34 -18.47 -15.73 3.61
N MET A 35 -17.35 -16.11 4.19
CA MET A 35 -16.05 -16.10 3.52
C MET A 35 -15.34 -17.43 3.70
N VAL A 36 -14.71 -17.92 2.64
CA VAL A 36 -13.82 -19.09 2.66
C VAL A 36 -12.47 -18.68 2.14
N VAL A 37 -11.43 -18.88 2.95
CA VAL A 37 -10.06 -18.51 2.63
C VAL A 37 -9.20 -19.78 2.48
N TYR A 38 -8.45 -19.87 1.38
CA TYR A 38 -7.35 -20.84 1.24
C TYR A 38 -6.04 -20.08 1.17
N THR A 39 -5.16 -20.34 2.15
CA THR A 39 -3.90 -19.62 2.33
C THR A 39 -2.80 -20.55 2.78
N PRO A 40 -1.51 -20.28 2.51
CA PRO A 40 -0.42 -21.02 3.10
C PRO A 40 -0.37 -20.91 4.63
N MET A 41 0.33 -21.85 5.28
CA MET A 41 0.80 -21.67 6.66
C MET A 41 1.65 -20.39 6.73
N PRO A 42 1.49 -19.57 7.79
CA PRO A 42 2.17 -18.30 7.90
C PRO A 42 3.70 -18.48 8.04
N THR A 43 4.43 -17.62 7.36
CA THR A 43 5.91 -17.66 7.32
C THR A 43 6.58 -16.29 7.38
N ARG A 44 5.85 -15.21 7.07
CA ARG A 44 6.41 -13.87 6.90
C ARG A 44 6.12 -12.99 8.10
N GLY A 45 7.16 -12.39 8.68
CA GLY A 45 7.00 -11.37 9.74
C GLY A 45 6.45 -11.91 11.05
N ILE A 46 6.58 -13.20 11.33
CA ILE A 46 6.11 -13.86 12.55
C ILE A 46 7.25 -14.55 13.28
N SER A 47 7.12 -14.69 14.60
CA SER A 47 8.09 -15.44 15.42
C SER A 47 8.01 -16.96 15.18
N GLU A 48 9.05 -17.70 15.57
CA GLU A 48 9.05 -19.16 15.45
C GLU A 48 8.01 -19.82 16.39
N GLU A 49 7.78 -19.22 17.55
CA GLU A 49 6.77 -19.66 18.52
C GLU A 49 5.37 -19.60 17.89
N LEU A 50 5.00 -18.43 17.34
CA LEU A 50 3.71 -18.23 16.68
C LEU A 50 3.57 -19.15 15.47
N ARG A 51 4.63 -19.32 14.72
CA ARG A 51 4.64 -20.26 13.60
C ARG A 51 4.42 -21.70 14.04
N SER A 52 5.04 -22.13 15.15
CA SER A 52 4.88 -23.48 15.70
C SER A 52 3.43 -23.72 16.14
N GLU A 53 2.80 -22.72 16.75
CA GLU A 53 1.40 -22.73 17.12
C GLU A 53 0.48 -22.97 15.89
N TYR A 54 0.76 -22.29 14.79
CA TYR A 54 -0.03 -22.43 13.56
C TYR A 54 0.16 -23.76 12.83
N LYS A 55 1.22 -24.54 13.10
CA LYS A 55 1.41 -25.86 12.44
C LYS A 55 0.24 -26.83 12.64
N SER A 56 -0.43 -26.74 13.78
CA SER A 56 -1.62 -27.57 14.11
C SER A 56 -2.93 -26.95 13.64
N ARG A 57 -2.98 -25.65 13.37
CA ARG A 57 -4.20 -24.90 13.00
C ARG A 57 -4.45 -24.95 11.49
N LYS A 58 -4.84 -26.13 10.96
CA LYS A 58 -5.15 -26.27 9.53
C LYS A 58 -6.46 -25.60 9.13
N THR A 59 -7.39 -25.46 10.06
CA THR A 59 -8.67 -24.77 9.86
C THR A 59 -8.90 -23.84 11.04
N GLU A 60 -9.35 -22.64 10.76
CA GLU A 60 -9.63 -21.59 11.74
C GLU A 60 -10.97 -20.93 11.40
N ILE A 61 -11.76 -20.61 12.41
CA ILE A 61 -13.05 -19.95 12.27
C ILE A 61 -12.90 -18.54 12.86
N MET A 62 -13.29 -17.52 12.11
CA MET A 62 -13.17 -16.12 12.47
C MET A 62 -14.50 -15.38 12.27
N TYR A 63 -14.62 -14.18 12.84
CA TYR A 63 -15.78 -13.30 12.71
C TYR A 63 -17.11 -14.03 13.01
N ASP A 64 -17.21 -14.62 14.21
CA ASP A 64 -18.41 -15.33 14.70
C ASP A 64 -18.96 -16.36 13.69
N GLY A 65 -18.06 -17.13 13.09
CA GLY A 65 -18.42 -18.18 12.12
C GLY A 65 -18.59 -17.70 10.69
N LYS A 66 -18.47 -16.40 10.41
CA LYS A 66 -18.63 -15.85 9.05
C LYS A 66 -17.45 -16.13 8.13
N MET A 67 -16.28 -16.48 8.69
CA MET A 67 -15.10 -16.81 7.88
C MET A 67 -14.49 -18.14 8.30
N VAL A 68 -14.25 -18.99 7.32
CA VAL A 68 -13.51 -20.24 7.48
C VAL A 68 -12.19 -20.14 6.72
N VAL A 69 -11.07 -20.29 7.43
CA VAL A 69 -9.71 -20.21 6.87
C VAL A 69 -9.11 -21.60 6.82
N HIS A 70 -8.78 -22.08 5.62
CA HIS A 70 -8.06 -23.33 5.40
C HIS A 70 -6.60 -23.06 5.08
N ARG A 71 -5.69 -23.63 5.87
CA ARG A 71 -4.24 -23.44 5.71
C ARG A 71 -3.59 -24.69 5.15
N PHE A 72 -2.71 -24.50 4.17
CA PHE A 72 -1.93 -25.59 3.57
C PHE A 72 -0.43 -25.36 3.76
N ASN A 73 0.31 -26.48 3.85
CA ASN A 73 1.76 -26.43 4.01
C ASN A 73 2.44 -25.86 2.76
N LEU A 74 3.40 -24.97 2.99
CA LEU A 74 4.24 -24.38 1.97
C LEU A 74 5.65 -24.18 2.52
N MET A 75 6.67 -24.19 1.64
CA MET A 75 8.05 -23.89 2.03
C MET A 75 8.17 -22.48 2.64
N ARG A 76 9.16 -22.28 3.50
CA ARG A 76 9.46 -20.94 4.07
C ARG A 76 9.78 -19.94 2.98
N GLU A 77 9.42 -18.68 3.19
CA GLU A 77 9.84 -17.60 2.31
C GLU A 77 11.33 -17.33 2.53
N GLY A 78 12.14 -17.54 1.48
CA GLY A 78 13.55 -17.25 1.49
C GLY A 78 13.86 -15.84 0.96
N ARG A 79 15.08 -15.37 1.18
CA ARG A 79 15.58 -14.10 0.61
C ARG A 79 15.91 -14.20 -0.88
N ASN A 80 16.16 -15.40 -1.38
CA ASN A 80 16.52 -15.63 -2.78
C ASN A 80 15.28 -15.45 -3.69
N PRO A 81 15.35 -14.62 -4.74
CA PRO A 81 14.25 -14.38 -5.67
C PRO A 81 13.72 -15.65 -6.37
N ILE A 82 14.60 -16.59 -6.70
CA ILE A 82 14.22 -17.84 -7.38
C ILE A 82 13.38 -18.73 -6.46
N THR A 83 13.83 -18.92 -5.22
CA THR A 83 13.07 -19.72 -4.23
C THR A 83 11.74 -19.07 -3.89
N ARG A 84 11.67 -17.73 -3.92
CA ARG A 84 10.44 -16.97 -3.74
C ARG A 84 9.49 -17.18 -4.91
N ALA A 85 9.98 -17.10 -6.15
CA ALA A 85 9.17 -17.36 -7.34
C ALA A 85 8.62 -18.78 -7.37
N LEU A 86 9.44 -19.79 -7.02
CA LEU A 86 9.02 -21.20 -6.89
C LEU A 86 7.95 -21.37 -5.81
N ARG A 87 8.12 -20.71 -4.65
CA ARG A 87 7.12 -20.71 -3.59
C ARG A 87 5.78 -20.15 -4.08
N TYR A 88 5.78 -19.05 -4.81
CA TYR A 88 4.56 -18.48 -5.38
C TYR A 88 3.91 -19.43 -6.39
N ALA A 89 4.69 -20.05 -7.27
CA ALA A 89 4.16 -21.02 -8.22
C ALA A 89 3.50 -22.22 -7.53
N ILE A 90 4.16 -22.82 -6.54
CA ILE A 90 3.59 -23.94 -5.76
C ILE A 90 2.34 -23.50 -4.99
N SER A 91 2.35 -22.28 -4.42
CA SER A 91 1.18 -21.71 -3.74
C SER A 91 -0.01 -21.60 -4.69
N CYS A 92 0.20 -21.05 -5.89
CA CYS A 92 -0.83 -20.90 -6.89
C CYS A 92 -1.37 -22.23 -7.40
N ILE A 93 -0.52 -23.26 -7.58
CA ILE A 93 -0.96 -24.61 -7.95
C ILE A 93 -1.86 -25.22 -6.86
N LYS A 94 -1.47 -25.09 -5.59
CA LYS A 94 -2.30 -25.58 -4.47
C LYS A 94 -3.62 -24.81 -4.36
N GLN A 95 -3.59 -23.50 -4.53
CA GLN A 95 -4.79 -22.68 -4.50
C GLN A 95 -5.72 -22.97 -5.70
N LEU A 96 -5.15 -23.24 -6.87
CA LEU A 96 -5.91 -23.71 -8.03
C LEU A 96 -6.66 -25.00 -7.71
N TYR A 97 -5.94 -25.99 -7.14
CA TYR A 97 -6.54 -27.24 -6.73
C TYR A 97 -7.67 -27.02 -5.70
N PHE A 98 -7.42 -26.27 -4.63
CA PHE A 98 -8.44 -25.99 -3.63
C PHE A 98 -9.58 -25.12 -4.16
N GLY A 99 -9.31 -24.18 -5.02
CA GLY A 99 -10.33 -23.32 -5.65
C GLY A 99 -11.31 -24.12 -6.51
N ILE A 100 -10.84 -25.18 -7.17
CA ILE A 100 -11.67 -26.06 -8.01
C ILE A 100 -12.33 -27.16 -7.19
N PHE A 101 -11.55 -27.89 -6.38
CA PHE A 101 -11.99 -29.14 -5.74
C PHE A 101 -12.29 -29.02 -4.25
N GLY A 102 -11.92 -27.91 -3.61
CA GLY A 102 -12.13 -27.70 -2.17
C GLY A 102 -13.61 -27.76 -1.79
N LYS A 103 -13.95 -28.55 -0.78
CA LYS A 103 -15.32 -28.77 -0.33
C LYS A 103 -16.06 -27.48 -0.03
N ASP A 104 -15.43 -26.57 0.70
CA ASP A 104 -16.05 -25.29 1.05
C ASP A 104 -15.90 -24.25 -0.08
N ALA A 105 -14.81 -24.30 -0.86
CA ALA A 105 -14.68 -23.48 -2.07
C ALA A 105 -15.85 -23.70 -3.03
N ARG A 106 -16.27 -24.95 -3.24
CA ARG A 106 -17.38 -25.30 -4.16
C ARG A 106 -18.74 -24.71 -3.76
N LYS A 107 -18.89 -24.27 -2.51
CA LYS A 107 -20.10 -23.61 -2.00
C LYS A 107 -20.07 -22.08 -2.17
N CYS A 108 -18.97 -21.53 -2.70
CA CYS A 108 -18.82 -20.09 -2.87
C CYS A 108 -19.46 -19.63 -4.18
N ASP A 109 -20.08 -18.45 -4.12
CA ASP A 109 -20.85 -17.85 -5.20
C ASP A 109 -19.99 -16.93 -6.08
N MET A 110 -18.87 -16.40 -5.54
CA MET A 110 -17.96 -15.52 -6.24
C MET A 110 -16.55 -15.58 -5.63
N MET A 111 -15.58 -14.96 -6.31
CA MET A 111 -14.21 -14.81 -5.84
C MET A 111 -13.80 -13.35 -5.69
N PHE A 112 -13.03 -13.06 -4.64
CA PHE A 112 -12.30 -11.79 -4.46
C PHE A 112 -10.81 -12.09 -4.40
N ILE A 113 -10.03 -11.55 -5.35
CA ILE A 113 -8.63 -11.93 -5.56
C ILE A 113 -7.75 -10.69 -5.55
N SER A 114 -6.67 -10.69 -4.76
CA SER A 114 -5.66 -9.63 -4.79
C SER A 114 -4.56 -9.93 -5.80
N SER A 115 -3.92 -8.89 -6.32
CA SER A 115 -2.88 -8.98 -7.36
C SER A 115 -1.52 -9.51 -6.88
N THR A 116 -1.36 -9.83 -5.62
CA THR A 116 -0.08 -10.28 -5.04
C THR A 116 -0.16 -11.76 -4.63
N PRO A 117 0.70 -12.62 -5.19
CA PRO A 117 1.69 -12.40 -6.25
C PRO A 117 1.05 -12.21 -7.65
N PRO A 118 1.78 -11.67 -8.64
CA PRO A 118 1.20 -11.33 -9.96
C PRO A 118 0.48 -12.47 -10.68
N ILE A 119 0.93 -13.70 -10.50
CA ILE A 119 0.33 -14.91 -11.11
C ILE A 119 -1.04 -15.29 -10.48
N GLN A 120 -1.37 -14.70 -9.33
CA GLN A 120 -2.58 -14.99 -8.56
C GLN A 120 -3.86 -14.75 -9.38
N GLY A 121 -3.90 -13.65 -10.13
CA GLY A 121 -5.04 -13.31 -10.97
C GLY A 121 -5.26 -14.32 -12.10
N ALA A 122 -4.20 -14.78 -12.75
CA ALA A 122 -4.29 -15.78 -13.81
C ALA A 122 -4.74 -17.14 -13.27
N MET A 123 -4.25 -17.54 -12.09
CA MET A 123 -4.72 -18.73 -11.39
C MET A 123 -6.22 -18.65 -11.09
N ALA A 124 -6.68 -17.53 -10.55
CA ALA A 124 -8.08 -17.32 -10.25
C ALA A 124 -8.97 -17.27 -11.52
N ALA A 125 -8.46 -16.72 -12.62
CA ALA A 125 -9.15 -16.77 -13.92
C ALA A 125 -9.38 -18.20 -14.42
N ILE A 126 -8.46 -19.13 -14.14
CA ILE A 126 -8.67 -20.57 -14.44
C ILE A 126 -9.76 -21.14 -13.54
N VAL A 127 -9.73 -20.84 -12.22
CA VAL A 127 -10.80 -21.27 -11.29
C VAL A 127 -12.16 -20.76 -11.77
N LYS A 128 -12.24 -19.49 -12.16
CA LYS A 128 -13.47 -18.90 -12.72
C LYS A 128 -13.97 -19.67 -13.93
N LYS A 129 -13.10 -19.97 -14.91
CA LYS A 129 -13.49 -20.70 -16.12
C LYS A 129 -14.02 -22.11 -15.83
N VAL A 130 -13.44 -22.79 -14.85
CA VAL A 130 -13.85 -24.14 -14.49
C VAL A 130 -15.16 -24.14 -13.68
N ARG A 131 -15.34 -23.14 -12.82
CA ARG A 131 -16.46 -23.11 -11.88
C ARG A 131 -17.64 -22.24 -12.33
N GLY A 132 -17.44 -21.33 -13.27
CA GLY A 132 -18.47 -20.40 -13.72
C GLY A 132 -18.85 -19.31 -12.70
N ILE A 133 -18.02 -19.04 -11.68
CA ILE A 133 -18.31 -18.03 -10.66
C ILE A 133 -17.62 -16.70 -10.96
N PRO A 134 -18.25 -15.54 -10.69
CA PRO A 134 -17.66 -14.23 -10.94
C PRO A 134 -16.39 -13.97 -10.12
N MET A 135 -15.50 -13.11 -10.66
CA MET A 135 -14.23 -12.73 -10.07
C MET A 135 -14.07 -11.21 -9.98
N ILE A 136 -13.93 -10.70 -8.78
CA ILE A 136 -13.39 -9.35 -8.53
C ILE A 136 -11.87 -9.46 -8.40
N TYR A 137 -11.15 -8.64 -9.17
CA TYR A 137 -9.70 -8.55 -9.11
C TYR A 137 -9.26 -7.24 -8.50
N ASN A 138 -8.66 -7.27 -7.31
CA ASN A 138 -8.15 -6.09 -6.59
C ASN A 138 -6.68 -5.87 -6.97
N LEU A 139 -6.44 -4.90 -7.85
CA LEU A 139 -5.16 -4.58 -8.46
C LEU A 139 -4.41 -3.55 -7.61
N GLN A 140 -3.51 -4.02 -6.75
CA GLN A 140 -2.68 -3.20 -5.86
C GLN A 140 -1.30 -2.87 -6.46
N ASP A 141 -0.91 -3.56 -7.54
CA ASP A 141 0.37 -3.40 -8.23
C ASP A 141 0.24 -3.85 -9.67
N ILE A 142 0.64 -3.01 -10.62
CA ILE A 142 0.57 -3.30 -12.06
C ILE A 142 1.82 -4.05 -12.48
N PHE A 143 1.73 -5.36 -12.51
CA PHE A 143 2.76 -6.24 -13.05
C PHE A 143 2.51 -6.46 -14.56
N PRO A 144 3.55 -6.41 -15.43
CA PRO A 144 4.98 -6.34 -15.15
C PRO A 144 5.58 -4.92 -15.12
N ASP A 145 4.76 -3.86 -15.17
CA ASP A 145 5.26 -2.49 -15.24
C ASP A 145 6.05 -2.10 -13.98
N SER A 146 5.62 -2.58 -12.80
CA SER A 146 6.35 -2.38 -11.54
C SER A 146 7.76 -2.97 -11.54
N LEU A 147 7.99 -4.08 -12.26
CA LEU A 147 9.35 -4.63 -12.44
C LEU A 147 10.23 -3.74 -13.31
N VAL A 148 9.64 -3.04 -14.28
CA VAL A 148 10.37 -2.07 -15.11
C VAL A 148 10.74 -0.86 -14.25
N GLY A 149 9.79 -0.33 -13.46
CA GLY A 149 10.01 0.80 -12.57
C GLY A 149 11.09 0.55 -11.52
N THR A 150 11.21 -0.67 -11.01
CA THR A 150 12.27 -1.07 -10.07
C THR A 150 13.59 -1.47 -10.74
N GLY A 151 13.67 -1.47 -12.07
CA GLY A 151 14.86 -1.86 -12.82
C GLY A 151 15.13 -3.37 -12.88
N MET A 152 14.21 -4.21 -12.39
CA MET A 152 14.34 -5.67 -12.40
C MET A 152 14.16 -6.27 -13.79
N THR A 153 13.50 -5.57 -14.70
CA THR A 153 13.35 -5.96 -16.11
C THR A 153 13.28 -4.71 -17.00
N LYS A 154 13.33 -4.94 -18.32
CA LYS A 154 13.16 -3.87 -19.33
C LYS A 154 11.86 -4.09 -20.10
N LYS A 155 11.19 -3.01 -20.49
CA LYS A 155 10.02 -3.05 -21.38
C LYS A 155 10.41 -3.78 -22.68
N GLY A 156 9.57 -4.72 -23.11
CA GLY A 156 9.83 -5.54 -24.32
C GLY A 156 10.72 -6.77 -24.08
N SER A 157 11.32 -6.98 -22.91
CA SER A 157 12.07 -8.20 -22.58
C SER A 157 11.16 -9.44 -22.57
N VAL A 158 11.74 -10.65 -22.62
CA VAL A 158 10.99 -11.92 -22.55
C VAL A 158 10.16 -11.98 -21.27
N LEU A 159 10.76 -11.62 -20.13
CA LEU A 159 10.05 -11.62 -18.82
C LEU A 159 8.87 -10.63 -18.83
N TRP A 160 9.06 -9.44 -19.39
CA TRP A 160 8.00 -8.46 -19.54
C TRP A 160 6.87 -8.99 -20.44
N LYS A 161 7.19 -9.59 -21.59
CA LYS A 161 6.18 -10.17 -22.50
C LYS A 161 5.37 -11.28 -21.84
N ILE A 162 6.02 -12.18 -21.08
CA ILE A 162 5.33 -13.22 -20.30
C ILE A 162 4.41 -12.56 -19.27
N GLY A 163 4.91 -11.56 -18.54
CA GLY A 163 4.10 -10.82 -17.57
C GLY A 163 2.86 -10.18 -18.20
N ARG A 164 3.00 -9.58 -19.40
CA ARG A 164 1.88 -9.01 -20.17
C ARG A 164 0.83 -10.05 -20.58
N VAL A 165 1.25 -11.26 -20.94
CA VAL A 165 0.31 -12.36 -21.27
C VAL A 165 -0.49 -12.77 -20.02
N ILE A 166 0.17 -12.89 -18.86
CA ILE A 166 -0.45 -13.23 -17.57
C ILE A 166 -1.45 -12.13 -17.18
N GLU A 167 -1.04 -10.88 -17.25
CA GLU A 167 -1.85 -9.70 -16.93
C GLU A 167 -3.09 -9.63 -17.84
N ASN A 168 -2.90 -9.68 -19.17
CA ASN A 168 -3.99 -9.65 -20.13
C ASN A 168 -4.99 -10.79 -19.94
N PHE A 169 -4.50 -12.00 -19.63
CA PHE A 169 -5.38 -13.14 -19.33
C PHE A 169 -6.21 -12.88 -18.07
N THR A 170 -5.62 -12.31 -17.04
CA THR A 170 -6.31 -11.94 -15.80
C THR A 170 -7.40 -10.91 -16.07
N TYR A 171 -7.06 -9.80 -16.72
CA TYR A 171 -7.98 -8.68 -16.97
C TYR A 171 -9.17 -9.08 -17.86
N ARG A 172 -8.93 -9.87 -18.91
CA ARG A 172 -10.01 -10.39 -19.77
C ARG A 172 -11.03 -11.22 -18.99
N ASN A 173 -10.58 -11.98 -17.98
CA ASN A 173 -11.43 -12.90 -17.24
C ASN A 173 -12.03 -12.29 -15.95
N ALA A 174 -11.54 -11.15 -15.46
CA ALA A 174 -12.16 -10.45 -14.35
C ALA A 174 -13.52 -9.86 -14.75
N ASP A 175 -14.52 -9.94 -13.87
CA ASP A 175 -15.81 -9.28 -14.05
C ASP A 175 -15.73 -7.82 -13.63
N LYS A 176 -15.04 -7.55 -12.52
CA LYS A 176 -14.68 -6.22 -12.05
C LYS A 176 -13.22 -6.18 -11.63
N ILE A 177 -12.58 -5.04 -11.88
CA ILE A 177 -11.19 -4.76 -11.49
C ILE A 177 -11.21 -3.52 -10.61
N ILE A 178 -10.76 -3.67 -9.36
CA ILE A 178 -10.57 -2.54 -8.45
C ILE A 178 -9.13 -2.08 -8.61
N VAL A 179 -8.94 -0.79 -8.86
CA VAL A 179 -7.63 -0.13 -8.93
C VAL A 179 -7.49 0.92 -7.84
N ILE A 180 -6.26 1.29 -7.48
CA ILE A 180 -5.99 2.15 -6.33
C ILE A 180 -5.76 3.62 -6.68
N SER A 181 -5.85 4.00 -7.96
CA SER A 181 -5.70 5.37 -8.44
C SER A 181 -6.26 5.55 -9.85
N GLU A 182 -6.50 6.80 -10.24
CA GLU A 182 -6.86 7.13 -11.62
C GLU A 182 -5.71 6.83 -12.60
N ASP A 183 -4.44 6.98 -12.17
CA ASP A 183 -3.27 6.57 -12.95
C ASP A 183 -3.31 5.08 -13.29
N PHE A 184 -3.69 4.22 -12.33
CA PHE A 184 -3.85 2.79 -12.56
C PHE A 184 -5.02 2.50 -13.52
N LYS A 185 -6.15 3.19 -13.34
CA LYS A 185 -7.30 3.08 -14.26
C LYS A 185 -6.88 3.42 -15.68
N GLN A 186 -6.23 4.56 -15.88
CA GLN A 186 -5.77 4.98 -17.19
C GLN A 186 -4.77 3.98 -17.80
N ASN A 187 -3.81 3.49 -17.01
CA ASN A 187 -2.83 2.50 -17.46
C ASN A 187 -3.48 1.21 -18.01
N ILE A 188 -4.50 0.68 -17.31
CA ILE A 188 -5.13 -0.56 -17.77
C ILE A 188 -6.16 -0.33 -18.89
N ILE A 189 -6.77 0.87 -19.00
CA ILE A 189 -7.56 1.27 -20.18
C ILE A 189 -6.68 1.29 -21.43
N GLU A 190 -5.49 1.91 -21.36
CA GLU A 190 -4.50 1.91 -22.47
C GLU A 190 -4.06 0.50 -22.88
N LYS A 191 -4.18 -0.47 -21.98
CA LYS A 191 -3.94 -1.90 -22.23
C LYS A 191 -5.16 -2.63 -22.81
N GLY A 192 -6.26 -1.92 -23.06
CA GLY A 192 -7.47 -2.45 -23.69
C GLY A 192 -8.49 -3.06 -22.71
N VAL A 193 -8.41 -2.72 -21.43
CA VAL A 193 -9.46 -3.10 -20.46
C VAL A 193 -10.66 -2.16 -20.62
N PRO A 194 -11.89 -2.68 -20.79
CA PRO A 194 -13.08 -1.85 -20.84
C PRO A 194 -13.29 -1.05 -19.55
N GLU A 195 -13.60 0.23 -19.69
CA GLU A 195 -13.73 1.16 -18.55
C GLU A 195 -14.82 0.74 -17.56
N ASP A 196 -15.93 0.18 -18.05
CA ASP A 196 -17.05 -0.31 -17.25
C ASP A 196 -16.70 -1.48 -16.30
N LYS A 197 -15.56 -2.13 -16.54
CA LYS A 197 -15.03 -3.15 -15.64
C LYS A 197 -14.17 -2.58 -14.50
N ILE A 198 -13.77 -1.31 -14.59
CA ILE A 198 -12.77 -0.72 -13.70
C ILE A 198 -13.44 0.19 -12.67
N GLU A 199 -13.13 -0.04 -11.41
CA GLU A 199 -13.59 0.79 -10.29
C GLU A 199 -12.37 1.34 -9.53
N VAL A 200 -12.32 2.66 -9.34
CA VAL A 200 -11.25 3.30 -8.58
C VAL A 200 -11.65 3.36 -7.12
N ILE A 201 -10.89 2.62 -6.30
CA ILE A 201 -11.02 2.65 -4.84
C ILE A 201 -9.62 2.86 -4.27
N TYR A 202 -9.33 4.09 -3.86
CA TYR A 202 -8.07 4.40 -3.17
C TYR A 202 -7.94 3.55 -1.91
N ASN A 203 -6.70 3.15 -1.60
CA ASN A 203 -6.43 2.56 -0.31
C ASN A 203 -6.77 3.60 0.78
N TRP A 204 -7.53 3.20 1.77
CA TRP A 204 -7.96 4.05 2.87
C TRP A 204 -6.98 4.02 4.04
N VAL A 205 -7.18 4.87 5.00
CA VAL A 205 -6.54 4.83 6.31
C VAL A 205 -7.58 4.48 7.39
N ASP A 206 -7.15 3.87 8.47
CA ASP A 206 -7.98 3.80 9.68
C ASP A 206 -7.88 5.15 10.40
N GLU A 207 -8.87 5.99 10.16
CA GLU A 207 -8.95 7.36 10.65
C GLU A 207 -9.08 7.48 12.17
N ASN A 208 -9.40 6.36 12.83
CA ASN A 208 -9.44 6.27 14.29
C ASN A 208 -8.11 5.78 14.88
N ALA A 209 -7.34 5.03 14.12
CA ALA A 209 -6.00 4.58 14.51
C ALA A 209 -4.93 5.64 14.21
N VAL A 210 -5.11 6.43 13.13
CA VAL A 210 -4.18 7.50 12.75
C VAL A 210 -4.87 8.86 12.95
N VAL A 211 -4.51 9.51 14.05
CA VAL A 211 -5.13 10.76 14.52
C VAL A 211 -4.07 11.83 14.81
N PRO A 212 -4.42 13.12 14.75
CA PRO A 212 -3.55 14.19 15.21
C PRO A 212 -3.23 14.04 16.70
N ILE A 213 -1.95 14.16 17.06
CA ILE A 213 -1.47 14.19 18.44
C ILE A 213 -0.82 15.55 18.69
N PRO A 214 -1.27 16.35 19.68
CA PRO A 214 -0.61 17.59 20.05
C PRO A 214 0.88 17.37 20.37
N LYS A 215 1.77 18.29 19.94
CA LYS A 215 3.23 18.14 20.12
C LYS A 215 3.61 17.91 21.59
N GLU A 216 2.89 18.53 22.54
CA GLU A 216 3.12 18.42 23.98
C GLU A 216 2.77 17.03 24.54
N LYS A 217 1.91 16.29 23.84
CA LYS A 217 1.45 14.94 24.23
C LYS A 217 2.17 13.84 23.44
N ASN A 218 3.04 14.20 22.52
CA ASN A 218 3.75 13.25 21.69
C ASN A 218 5.09 12.87 22.33
N ASP A 219 5.13 11.70 22.93
CA ASP A 219 6.28 11.16 23.66
C ASP A 219 7.51 10.85 22.77
N LEU A 220 7.32 10.69 21.45
CA LEU A 220 8.42 10.45 20.53
C LEU A 220 9.43 11.60 20.47
N PHE A 221 9.03 12.83 20.78
CA PHE A 221 9.97 13.96 20.86
C PHE A 221 11.04 13.70 21.93
N ASP A 222 10.60 13.24 23.12
CA ASP A 222 11.49 12.98 24.25
C ASP A 222 12.27 11.68 24.05
N GLU A 223 11.59 10.60 23.60
CA GLU A 223 12.22 9.30 23.39
C GLU A 223 13.35 9.34 22.36
N LEU A 224 13.23 10.18 21.33
CA LEU A 224 14.19 10.28 20.23
C LEU A 224 15.03 11.54 20.28
N ASN A 225 14.87 12.37 21.32
CA ASN A 225 15.56 13.64 21.49
C ASN A 225 15.36 14.59 20.29
N ILE A 226 14.12 14.67 19.78
CA ILE A 226 13.73 15.55 18.68
C ILE A 226 13.24 16.89 19.26
N SER A 227 13.63 18.01 18.68
CA SER A 227 13.20 19.32 19.16
C SER A 227 11.76 19.63 18.73
N ARG A 228 10.93 20.07 19.70
CA ARG A 228 9.56 20.55 19.44
C ARG A 228 9.53 21.93 18.81
N ASP A 229 10.57 22.72 19.00
CA ASP A 229 10.64 24.13 18.56
C ASP A 229 11.08 24.26 17.10
N LYS A 230 11.78 23.24 16.58
CA LYS A 230 12.24 23.22 15.18
C LYS A 230 11.12 22.84 14.22
N PHE A 231 11.33 23.20 12.95
CA PHE A 231 10.48 22.76 11.84
C PHE A 231 10.88 21.36 11.41
N ASN A 232 10.09 20.38 11.78
CA ASN A 232 10.39 19.00 11.55
C ASN A 232 9.79 18.53 10.22
N VAL A 233 10.65 18.18 9.28
CA VAL A 233 10.32 17.62 7.97
C VAL A 233 10.48 16.11 8.04
N VAL A 234 9.36 15.36 8.06
CA VAL A 234 9.37 13.93 8.35
C VAL A 234 9.17 13.09 7.09
N TYR A 235 10.02 12.11 6.93
CA TYR A 235 9.80 10.98 6.01
C TYR A 235 9.66 9.69 6.80
N ALA A 236 8.62 8.89 6.53
CA ALA A 236 8.52 7.55 7.10
C ALA A 236 8.25 6.51 6.01
N GLY A 237 9.07 5.43 5.99
CA GLY A 237 8.89 4.35 5.04
C GLY A 237 10.14 3.55 4.69
N ASN A 238 10.07 2.88 3.54
CA ASN A 238 11.16 2.05 3.05
C ASN A 238 12.30 2.91 2.47
N PHE A 239 13.54 2.58 2.81
CA PHE A 239 14.75 3.11 2.18
C PHE A 239 15.15 2.21 1.01
N GLY A 240 14.39 2.31 -0.08
CA GLY A 240 14.56 1.52 -1.28
C GLY A 240 14.86 2.35 -2.53
N HIS A 241 15.00 1.67 -3.65
CA HIS A 241 15.34 2.33 -4.92
C HIS A 241 14.25 3.24 -5.48
N ALA A 242 12.98 2.99 -5.15
CA ALA A 242 11.85 3.72 -5.70
C ALA A 242 11.55 5.06 -5.02
N GLN A 243 11.97 5.24 -3.77
CA GLN A 243 11.53 6.33 -2.88
C GLN A 243 12.30 7.65 -3.00
N ASN A 244 13.32 7.72 -3.83
CA ASN A 244 14.13 8.93 -4.06
C ASN A 244 14.59 9.65 -2.77
N ILE A 245 15.19 8.91 -1.83
CA ILE A 245 15.73 9.50 -0.58
C ILE A 245 16.85 10.50 -0.88
N ASP A 246 17.54 10.36 -2.02
CA ASP A 246 18.56 11.31 -2.48
C ASP A 246 18.05 12.75 -2.58
N ILE A 247 16.76 12.97 -2.94
CA ILE A 247 16.21 14.33 -3.01
C ILE A 247 16.09 14.95 -1.62
N ILE A 248 15.81 14.12 -0.60
CA ILE A 248 15.72 14.58 0.80
C ILE A 248 17.10 14.97 1.30
N LEU A 249 18.14 14.16 1.02
CA LEU A 249 19.53 14.50 1.36
C LEU A 249 19.99 15.80 0.70
N LYS A 250 19.68 16.01 -0.57
CA LYS A 250 19.99 17.25 -1.30
C LYS A 250 19.23 18.46 -0.71
N ALA A 251 17.99 18.29 -0.28
CA ALA A 251 17.24 19.35 0.38
C ALA A 251 17.85 19.70 1.75
N ALA A 252 18.22 18.69 2.53
CA ALA A 252 18.92 18.90 3.80
C ALA A 252 20.27 19.62 3.59
N GLU A 253 21.03 19.27 2.54
CA GLU A 253 22.26 19.95 2.17
C GLU A 253 22.05 21.42 1.81
N LYS A 254 21.04 21.73 0.98
CA LYS A 254 20.70 23.12 0.63
C LYS A 254 20.23 23.94 1.82
N LEU A 255 19.61 23.30 2.80
CA LEU A 255 19.05 23.94 3.99
C LEU A 255 19.95 23.83 5.23
N LYS A 256 21.19 23.30 5.12
CA LYS A 256 22.07 23.04 6.28
C LYS A 256 22.42 24.28 7.11
N ASN A 257 22.40 25.46 6.51
CA ASN A 257 22.64 26.72 7.19
C ASN A 257 21.41 27.27 7.95
N ASN A 258 20.24 26.73 7.72
CA ASN A 258 19.03 27.04 8.48
C ASN A 258 18.86 26.01 9.62
N THR A 259 19.36 26.36 10.80
CA THR A 259 19.38 25.49 11.98
C THR A 259 17.97 25.19 12.52
N GLU A 260 16.95 25.90 12.07
CA GLU A 260 15.56 25.73 12.50
C GLU A 260 14.82 24.64 11.73
N ILE A 261 15.38 24.12 10.63
CA ILE A 261 14.76 23.07 9.82
C ILE A 261 15.51 21.76 10.04
N CYS A 262 14.80 20.74 10.50
CA CYS A 262 15.33 19.39 10.71
C CYS A 262 14.58 18.36 9.88
N PHE A 263 15.33 17.40 9.34
CA PHE A 263 14.80 16.25 8.59
C PHE A 263 14.85 14.99 9.45
N GLU A 264 13.69 14.41 9.76
CA GLU A 264 13.56 13.24 10.61
C GLU A 264 13.10 12.03 9.79
N LEU A 265 13.99 11.08 9.52
CA LEU A 265 13.76 9.98 8.60
C LEU A 265 13.54 8.67 9.36
N PHE A 266 12.31 8.18 9.37
CA PHE A 266 11.91 6.92 10.00
C PHE A 266 11.86 5.80 8.97
N GLY A 267 12.57 4.71 9.17
CA GLY A 267 12.43 3.61 8.24
C GLY A 267 13.49 2.52 8.29
N THR A 268 13.28 1.57 7.39
CA THR A 268 14.20 0.46 7.12
C THR A 268 14.26 0.18 5.63
N GLY A 269 15.25 -0.55 5.18
CA GLY A 269 15.40 -0.89 3.77
C GLY A 269 16.84 -1.17 3.39
N GLY A 270 17.02 -1.76 2.21
CA GLY A 270 18.34 -2.20 1.74
C GLY A 270 19.36 -1.09 1.49
N LEU A 271 18.90 0.16 1.39
CA LEU A 271 19.75 1.34 1.15
C LEU A 271 19.91 2.23 2.38
N LYS A 272 19.42 1.82 3.57
CA LYS A 272 19.50 2.65 4.78
C LYS A 272 20.92 3.07 5.10
N ASP A 273 21.84 2.11 5.17
CA ASP A 273 23.24 2.39 5.51
C ASP A 273 23.93 3.26 4.45
N HIS A 274 23.59 3.08 3.18
CA HIS A 274 24.05 3.94 2.10
C HIS A 274 23.67 5.41 2.33
N PHE A 275 22.41 5.70 2.68
CA PHE A 275 21.94 7.07 2.91
C PHE A 275 22.53 7.68 4.19
N ILE A 276 22.70 6.88 5.26
CA ILE A 276 23.38 7.32 6.48
C ILE A 276 24.83 7.73 6.19
N ASN A 277 25.58 6.90 5.44
CA ASN A 277 26.96 7.21 5.07
C ASN A 277 27.05 8.45 4.20
N LYS A 278 26.15 8.61 3.23
CA LYS A 278 26.09 9.79 2.37
C LYS A 278 25.80 11.07 3.15
N ALA A 279 24.89 11.03 4.15
CA ALA A 279 24.65 12.17 5.02
C ALA A 279 25.89 12.56 5.82
N LYS A 280 26.67 11.60 6.31
CA LYS A 280 27.96 11.84 6.99
C LYS A 280 29.01 12.45 6.05
N GLU A 281 29.16 11.91 4.83
CA GLU A 281 30.08 12.44 3.81
C GLU A 281 29.77 13.90 3.47
N LEU A 282 28.48 14.29 3.45
CA LEU A 282 28.03 15.65 3.22
C LEU A 282 28.04 16.53 4.49
N SER A 283 28.46 15.98 5.64
CA SER A 283 28.49 16.65 6.93
C SER A 283 27.15 17.32 7.30
N LEU A 284 26.05 16.58 7.13
CA LEU A 284 24.70 17.06 7.43
C LEU A 284 24.38 16.84 8.90
N GLU A 285 24.20 17.94 9.65
CA GLU A 285 23.79 17.92 11.06
C GLU A 285 22.28 18.11 11.24
N ASN A 286 21.58 18.49 10.17
CA ASN A 286 20.14 18.76 10.16
C ASN A 286 19.30 17.58 9.65
N ILE A 287 19.85 16.37 9.58
CA ILE A 287 19.14 15.14 9.16
C ILE A 287 19.43 13.98 10.09
N HIS A 288 18.37 13.32 10.57
CA HIS A 288 18.45 12.23 11.54
C HIS A 288 17.74 10.98 11.01
N PHE A 289 18.31 9.80 11.31
CA PHE A 289 17.79 8.52 10.87
C PHE A 289 17.30 7.70 12.06
N HIS A 290 16.01 7.44 12.12
CA HIS A 290 15.36 6.70 13.20
C HIS A 290 14.99 5.28 12.78
N PRO A 291 14.78 4.36 13.74
CA PRO A 291 14.20 3.06 13.44
C PRO A 291 12.75 3.21 12.95
N LEU A 292 12.31 2.25 12.13
CA LEU A 292 10.90 2.17 11.74
C LEU A 292 10.06 1.96 13.01
N GLN A 293 9.06 2.78 13.19
CA GLN A 293 8.11 2.66 14.30
C GLN A 293 7.01 1.64 13.97
N PRO A 294 6.47 0.94 14.98
CA PRO A 294 5.35 0.03 14.78
C PRO A 294 4.08 0.80 14.38
N TYR A 295 3.13 0.12 13.73
CA TYR A 295 1.94 0.76 13.15
C TYR A 295 1.11 1.54 14.17
N ASN A 296 1.00 1.08 15.40
CA ASN A 296 0.28 1.78 16.47
C ASN A 296 0.94 3.11 16.90
N ARG A 297 2.14 3.42 16.42
CA ARG A 297 2.84 4.69 16.64
C ARG A 297 2.89 5.59 15.39
N VAL A 298 2.17 5.24 14.33
CA VAL A 298 2.14 6.04 13.09
C VAL A 298 1.60 7.46 13.36
N SER A 299 0.60 7.60 14.22
CA SER A 299 0.11 8.92 14.67
C SER A 299 1.22 9.75 15.30
N ASN A 300 2.02 9.19 16.21
CA ASN A 300 3.14 9.88 16.83
C ASN A 300 4.18 10.33 15.80
N VAL A 301 4.55 9.45 14.85
CA VAL A 301 5.54 9.76 13.81
C VAL A 301 5.10 10.93 12.94
N TYR A 302 3.86 10.93 12.44
CA TYR A 302 3.41 12.01 11.57
C TYR A 302 2.99 13.27 12.33
N SER A 303 2.57 13.16 13.60
CA SER A 303 2.32 14.31 14.45
C SER A 303 3.59 14.96 15.01
N LEU A 304 4.78 14.37 14.82
CA LEU A 304 6.06 15.06 15.00
C LEU A 304 6.28 16.13 13.95
N ALA A 305 5.76 15.88 12.73
CA ALA A 305 6.05 16.65 11.56
C ALA A 305 5.27 17.96 11.51
N ASP A 306 5.93 19.03 11.09
CA ASP A 306 5.27 20.17 10.48
C ASP A 306 4.92 19.83 9.03
N VAL A 307 5.79 19.07 8.35
CA VAL A 307 5.60 18.60 6.97
C VAL A 307 5.97 17.13 6.82
N GLY A 308 5.09 16.35 6.19
CA GLY A 308 5.37 14.98 5.79
C GLY A 308 5.80 14.88 4.32
N ILE A 309 6.88 14.14 4.05
CA ILE A 309 7.42 13.99 2.69
C ILE A 309 6.87 12.73 2.02
N VAL A 310 6.45 12.92 0.76
CA VAL A 310 6.15 11.87 -0.19
C VAL A 310 7.05 12.03 -1.42
N SER A 311 7.92 11.06 -1.70
CA SER A 311 8.84 11.16 -2.82
C SER A 311 8.93 9.86 -3.62
N CYS A 312 9.18 9.99 -4.92
CA CYS A 312 9.50 8.87 -5.80
C CYS A 312 10.61 9.24 -6.79
N LYS A 313 11.28 8.22 -7.34
CA LYS A 313 12.17 8.43 -8.49
C LYS A 313 11.36 8.77 -9.73
N LYS A 314 11.92 9.67 -10.55
CA LYS A 314 11.32 10.09 -11.82
C LYS A 314 11.02 8.89 -12.73
N GLY A 315 9.83 8.89 -13.32
CA GLY A 315 9.37 7.90 -14.27
C GLY A 315 8.64 6.69 -13.68
N ILE A 316 8.45 6.64 -12.35
CA ILE A 316 7.75 5.52 -11.71
C ILE A 316 6.46 5.93 -10.98
N GLY A 317 6.18 7.23 -10.89
CA GLY A 317 5.08 7.78 -10.11
C GLY A 317 3.70 7.26 -10.53
N LYS A 318 3.45 7.13 -11.83
CA LYS A 318 2.18 6.57 -12.36
C LYS A 318 1.95 5.09 -12.05
N GLY A 319 2.99 4.39 -11.64
CA GLY A 319 2.93 2.97 -11.26
C GLY A 319 2.76 2.73 -9.76
N ALA A 320 2.56 3.78 -8.96
CA ALA A 320 2.43 3.66 -7.52
C ALA A 320 1.53 4.77 -6.94
N MET A 321 0.65 4.41 -6.01
CA MET A 321 -0.07 5.38 -5.18
C MET A 321 0.47 5.30 -3.75
N PRO A 322 1.15 6.36 -3.28
CA PRO A 322 1.86 6.31 -2.00
C PRO A 322 0.87 6.41 -0.82
N SER A 323 0.44 5.28 -0.29
CA SER A 323 -0.54 5.20 0.82
C SER A 323 -0.12 5.95 2.08
N LYS A 324 1.19 6.20 2.28
CA LYS A 324 1.68 7.05 3.38
C LYS A 324 1.09 8.47 3.35
N THR A 325 0.74 8.98 2.17
CA THR A 325 0.06 10.29 2.02
C THR A 325 -1.18 10.36 2.88
N TRP A 326 -1.97 9.29 2.87
CA TRP A 326 -3.21 9.23 3.66
C TRP A 326 -2.95 9.22 5.16
N SER A 327 -1.89 8.56 5.60
CA SER A 327 -1.51 8.56 7.03
C SER A 327 -0.98 9.92 7.48
N ILE A 328 -0.20 10.62 6.63
CA ILE A 328 0.28 11.98 6.91
C ILE A 328 -0.93 12.93 7.07
N LEU A 329 -1.82 12.95 6.07
CA LEU A 329 -3.02 13.79 6.08
C LEU A 329 -3.96 13.42 7.23
N SER A 330 -4.08 12.12 7.55
CA SER A 330 -4.90 11.65 8.68
C SER A 330 -4.38 12.13 10.03
N ALA A 331 -3.07 12.29 10.18
CA ALA A 331 -2.46 12.88 11.36
C ALA A 331 -2.57 14.43 11.41
N GLY A 332 -3.25 15.04 10.44
CA GLY A 332 -3.38 16.51 10.37
C GLY A 332 -2.11 17.22 9.92
N THR A 333 -1.21 16.51 9.26
CA THR A 333 0.09 17.01 8.81
C THR A 333 0.06 17.33 7.31
N THR A 334 0.65 18.45 6.93
CA THR A 334 0.74 18.88 5.53
C THR A 334 1.72 18.02 4.74
N VAL A 335 1.38 17.71 3.49
CA VAL A 335 2.23 16.93 2.58
C VAL A 335 3.05 17.85 1.68
N VAL A 336 4.35 17.57 1.56
CA VAL A 336 5.18 18.05 0.44
C VAL A 336 5.57 16.83 -0.40
N ALA A 337 5.07 16.82 -1.64
CA ALA A 337 5.36 15.75 -2.58
C ALA A 337 6.46 16.15 -3.58
N ASN A 338 7.45 15.26 -3.77
CA ASN A 338 8.36 15.30 -4.92
C ASN A 338 8.09 14.05 -5.76
N TYR A 339 7.28 14.21 -6.81
CA TYR A 339 6.68 13.10 -7.54
C TYR A 339 6.58 13.40 -9.03
N ASP A 340 6.30 12.41 -9.88
CA ASP A 340 6.15 12.67 -11.31
C ASP A 340 4.94 13.59 -11.59
N LYS A 341 5.15 14.56 -12.47
CA LYS A 341 4.11 15.48 -12.93
C LYS A 341 3.01 14.75 -13.72
N GLY A 342 1.78 15.22 -13.59
CA GLY A 342 0.60 14.64 -14.24
C GLY A 342 0.18 13.33 -13.60
N THR A 343 0.47 13.14 -12.31
CA THR A 343 0.03 12.00 -11.52
C THR A 343 -1.19 12.35 -10.66
N ASP A 344 -1.90 11.33 -10.26
CA ASP A 344 -3.09 11.44 -9.41
C ASP A 344 -2.77 12.11 -8.06
N ILE A 345 -1.56 11.86 -7.51
CA ILE A 345 -1.13 12.50 -6.26
C ILE A 345 -0.93 14.02 -6.42
N GLU A 346 -0.39 14.50 -7.54
CA GLU A 346 -0.32 15.93 -7.85
C GLU A 346 -1.71 16.55 -7.85
N ASN A 347 -2.63 15.93 -8.60
CA ASN A 347 -4.00 16.41 -8.73
C ASN A 347 -4.73 16.48 -7.38
N ILE A 348 -4.65 15.42 -6.57
CA ILE A 348 -5.31 15.37 -5.25
C ILE A 348 -4.76 16.46 -4.32
N LEU A 349 -3.43 16.61 -4.23
CA LEU A 349 -2.83 17.58 -3.31
C LEU A 349 -3.15 19.01 -3.71
N THR A 350 -3.05 19.35 -5.00
CA THR A 350 -3.20 20.71 -5.50
C THR A 350 -4.67 21.14 -5.60
N THR A 351 -5.55 20.25 -6.08
CA THR A 351 -6.99 20.58 -6.22
C THR A 351 -7.67 20.77 -4.87
N ASN A 352 -7.25 20.03 -3.85
CA ASN A 352 -7.85 20.14 -2.52
C ASN A 352 -7.09 21.08 -1.58
N ASP A 353 -5.99 21.69 -2.04
CA ASP A 353 -5.12 22.57 -1.25
C ASP A 353 -4.70 21.97 0.10
N ILE A 354 -4.23 20.70 0.06
CA ILE A 354 -3.86 19.86 1.21
C ILE A 354 -2.37 19.52 1.25
N GLY A 355 -1.59 20.12 0.36
CA GLY A 355 -0.16 19.93 0.29
C GLY A 355 0.47 20.67 -0.88
N LEU A 356 1.79 20.68 -0.95
CA LEU A 356 2.55 21.26 -2.04
C LEU A 356 3.20 20.16 -2.89
N PHE A 357 3.35 20.46 -4.18
CA PHE A 357 3.89 19.54 -5.17
C PHE A 357 5.12 20.12 -5.86
N SER A 358 6.09 19.26 -6.15
CA SER A 358 7.23 19.54 -7.02
C SER A 358 7.45 18.33 -7.96
N ASP A 359 7.87 18.59 -9.21
CA ASP A 359 8.20 17.49 -10.14
C ASP A 359 9.37 16.65 -9.60
N ALA A 360 9.35 15.35 -9.86
CA ALA A 360 10.39 14.43 -9.43
C ALA A 360 11.77 14.91 -9.92
N ASN A 361 12.76 14.92 -9.01
CA ASN A 361 14.13 15.44 -9.20
C ASN A 361 14.25 16.98 -9.32
N ASP A 362 13.19 17.76 -9.27
CA ASP A 362 13.27 19.21 -9.16
C ASP A 362 13.57 19.60 -7.71
N ILE A 363 14.87 19.68 -7.40
CA ILE A 363 15.34 19.98 -6.05
C ILE A 363 14.99 21.41 -5.62
N ASP A 364 15.01 22.38 -6.54
CA ASP A 364 14.76 23.78 -6.19
C ASP A 364 13.28 24.00 -5.88
N ALA A 365 12.37 23.44 -6.69
CA ALA A 365 10.94 23.46 -6.41
C ALA A 365 10.61 22.72 -5.10
N PHE A 366 11.27 21.60 -4.81
CA PHE A 366 11.07 20.85 -3.57
C PHE A 366 11.51 21.64 -2.34
N VAL A 367 12.69 22.26 -2.37
CA VAL A 367 13.20 23.10 -1.29
C VAL A 367 12.31 24.33 -1.10
N ASN A 368 11.90 25.00 -2.19
CA ASN A 368 11.02 26.14 -2.14
C ASN A 368 9.64 25.80 -1.52
N ALA A 369 9.11 24.60 -1.78
CA ALA A 369 7.87 24.13 -1.14
C ALA A 369 8.04 23.99 0.39
N ILE A 370 9.16 23.43 0.85
CA ILE A 370 9.48 23.34 2.29
C ILE A 370 9.64 24.73 2.90
N LEU A 371 10.41 25.62 2.27
CA LEU A 371 10.62 26.99 2.74
C LEU A 371 9.34 27.83 2.77
N LYS A 372 8.43 27.65 1.81
CA LYS A 372 7.13 28.31 1.81
C LYS A 372 6.34 27.98 3.08
N LEU A 373 6.28 26.70 3.46
CA LEU A 373 5.56 26.25 4.65
C LEU A 373 6.33 26.59 5.95
N TYR A 374 7.66 26.64 5.90
CA TYR A 374 8.49 27.12 7.00
C TYR A 374 8.23 28.59 7.30
N ASN A 375 8.14 29.44 6.28
CA ASN A 375 7.92 30.89 6.41
C ASN A 375 6.46 31.24 6.71
N ASP A 376 5.52 30.39 6.32
CA ASP A 376 4.08 30.57 6.56
C ASP A 376 3.53 29.35 7.36
N ARG A 377 3.69 29.44 8.68
CA ARG A 377 3.28 28.39 9.61
C ARG A 377 1.76 28.23 9.70
N GLU A 378 1.02 29.29 9.45
CA GLU A 378 -0.44 29.29 9.44
C GLU A 378 -0.94 28.52 8.22
N LEU A 379 -0.44 28.84 7.03
CA LEU A 379 -0.72 28.08 5.81
C LEU A 379 -0.40 26.58 5.99
N CYS A 380 0.77 26.27 6.60
CA CYS A 380 1.17 24.89 6.87
C CYS A 380 0.13 24.17 7.74
N LYS A 381 -0.30 24.78 8.82
CA LYS A 381 -1.31 24.20 9.73
C LYS A 381 -2.67 24.05 9.04
N ASP A 382 -3.10 25.07 8.30
CA ASP A 382 -4.40 25.07 7.60
C ASP A 382 -4.47 23.95 6.54
N MET A 383 -3.40 23.75 5.76
CA MET A 383 -3.30 22.63 4.82
C MET A 383 -3.40 21.27 5.55
N GLY A 384 -2.78 21.13 6.72
CA GLY A 384 -2.88 19.94 7.54
C GLY A 384 -4.32 19.66 8.02
N VAL A 385 -5.03 20.70 8.46
CA VAL A 385 -6.45 20.60 8.87
C VAL A 385 -7.31 20.17 7.69
N ARG A 386 -7.21 20.86 6.54
CA ARG A 386 -7.93 20.46 5.31
C ARG A 386 -7.58 19.04 4.87
N GLY A 387 -6.32 18.65 5.02
CA GLY A 387 -5.87 17.28 4.75
C GLY A 387 -6.59 16.24 5.60
N ARG A 388 -6.75 16.49 6.90
CA ARG A 388 -7.53 15.64 7.79
C ARG A 388 -9.01 15.57 7.40
N GLU A 389 -9.61 16.71 7.08
CA GLU A 389 -11.01 16.78 6.61
C GLU A 389 -11.18 16.00 5.30
N PHE A 390 -10.24 16.12 4.36
CA PHE A 390 -10.24 15.33 3.13
C PHE A 390 -10.25 13.81 3.43
N ILE A 391 -9.43 13.34 4.36
CA ILE A 391 -9.41 11.94 4.78
C ILE A 391 -10.77 11.52 5.36
N ILE A 392 -11.32 12.28 6.29
CA ILE A 392 -12.60 11.96 6.94
C ILE A 392 -13.73 11.87 5.91
N ASN A 393 -13.74 12.75 4.92
CA ASN A 393 -14.81 12.83 3.94
C ASN A 393 -14.66 11.86 2.76
N ASN A 394 -13.43 11.32 2.49
CA ASN A 394 -13.18 10.58 1.24
C ASN A 394 -12.51 9.22 1.42
N LEU A 395 -11.68 9.03 2.45
CA LEU A 395 -10.73 7.91 2.52
C LEU A 395 -10.72 7.18 3.87
N THR A 396 -11.85 7.17 4.57
CA THR A 396 -12.02 6.36 5.78
C THR A 396 -12.19 4.88 5.42
N LYS A 397 -11.94 4.00 6.40
CA LYS A 397 -12.18 2.57 6.24
C LYS A 397 -13.64 2.24 5.86
N ASP A 398 -14.60 2.98 6.40
CA ASP A 398 -16.02 2.76 6.12
C ASP A 398 -16.38 3.17 4.69
N ILE A 399 -15.85 4.28 4.19
CA ILE A 399 -16.03 4.70 2.79
C ILE A 399 -15.40 3.68 1.84
N GLY A 400 -14.14 3.29 2.08
CA GLY A 400 -13.44 2.34 1.22
C GLY A 400 -14.09 0.96 1.19
N THR A 401 -14.44 0.42 2.35
CA THR A 401 -15.10 -0.89 2.43
C THR A 401 -16.52 -0.88 1.87
N SER A 402 -17.28 0.22 2.05
CA SER A 402 -18.62 0.37 1.47
C SER A 402 -18.58 0.39 -0.06
N LYS A 403 -17.60 1.06 -0.68
CA LYS A 403 -17.40 1.01 -2.14
C LYS A 403 -17.16 -0.43 -2.63
N ILE A 404 -16.35 -1.22 -1.93
CA ILE A 404 -16.12 -2.64 -2.27
C ILE A 404 -17.43 -3.45 -2.12
N ILE A 405 -18.19 -3.23 -1.05
CA ILE A 405 -19.47 -3.91 -0.82
C ILE A 405 -20.45 -3.60 -1.96
N ASN A 406 -20.52 -2.36 -2.42
CA ASN A 406 -21.38 -1.99 -3.55
C ASN A 406 -21.04 -2.78 -4.82
N ILE A 407 -19.76 -3.00 -5.12
CA ILE A 407 -19.34 -3.85 -6.26
C ILE A 407 -19.81 -5.29 -6.05
N VAL A 408 -19.68 -5.82 -4.85
CA VAL A 408 -20.14 -7.18 -4.50
C VAL A 408 -21.66 -7.31 -4.68
N GLU A 409 -22.44 -6.31 -4.25
CA GLU A 409 -23.91 -6.30 -4.43
C GLU A 409 -24.31 -6.19 -5.91
N GLN A 410 -23.59 -5.41 -6.73
CA GLN A 410 -23.83 -5.36 -8.18
C GLN A 410 -23.61 -6.73 -8.83
N ILE A 411 -22.54 -7.43 -8.48
CA ILE A 411 -22.28 -8.78 -9.00
C ILE A 411 -23.36 -9.75 -8.52
N LYS A 412 -23.76 -9.68 -7.25
CA LYS A 412 -24.82 -10.53 -6.70
C LYS A 412 -26.14 -10.34 -7.44
N ALA A 413 -26.52 -9.11 -7.76
CA ALA A 413 -27.72 -8.82 -8.53
C ALA A 413 -27.69 -9.45 -9.94
N ASN A 414 -26.50 -9.57 -10.54
CA ASN A 414 -26.31 -10.20 -11.86
C ASN A 414 -26.34 -11.73 -11.81
N ILE A 415 -26.02 -12.35 -10.65
CA ILE A 415 -26.10 -13.82 -10.47
C ILE A 415 -27.54 -14.29 -10.30
N ILE A 416 -28.40 -13.44 -9.70
CA ILE A 416 -29.80 -13.77 -9.39
C ILE A 416 -30.71 -13.59 -10.61
N ARG A 417 -30.31 -12.80 -11.58
CA ARG A 417 -30.99 -12.64 -12.88
C ARG A 417 -30.64 -13.79 -13.81
#